data_01133004edef5ed3c67ea2f5301f0ffa
#
_entry.id   01133004edef5ed3c67ea2f5301f0ffa
#
_cell.length_a   1.000
_cell.length_b   1.000
_cell.length_c   1.000
_cell.angle_alpha   90.00
_cell.angle_beta   90.00
_cell.angle_gamma   90.00
#
_symmetry.space_group_name_H-M   'P 1'
#
loop_
_entity.id
_entity.type
_entity.pdbx_description
1 polymer ?
#
loop_
_entity_poly.entity_id
_entity_poly.type
_entity_poly.pdbx_seq_one_letter_code
_entity_poly.pdbx_strand_id
1 'polypeptide(L)'
;MSERFVWVPDLDRGQWLRPMEAEPWASVLSIVPRGYQAYARLFHPVSRDRPRATKTWQGLDEATHFAGVHDIEAALETQPATWAQAAASFGTIMHAQAQYARLVRRDYGAADGVIAADGWRYGDTSEGRLDTTSLAAAAAVLARHTNTPHAGVAAIWEGWGGLVSSAGATRFVLEPIDRWPTSGADEDTGRVTAPSLRQRVTATLRQGFLRAQTVLQARPRGAHHNPAPGTGMLSQQIATGPRFELHGDTGRHYILFEAGANDFADPIWPARAPWVDEPVWAPSPSILWPDDHAWVLATEIDFDSTLVAGTTALVHELVRTPGLEVLPLRTDADLTWDGDALNRSA
;
A
#
# COMPACT_ATOMS: atom_id res chain seq x y z
N MET A 1 -0.86 -29.21 -13.11
CA MET A 1 -1.21 -27.84 -12.65
C MET A 1 0.04 -27.01 -12.93
N SER A 2 -0.04 -26.00 -13.81
CA SER A 2 1.08 -25.08 -14.02
C SER A 2 1.39 -24.39 -12.70
N GLU A 3 2.66 -24.36 -12.29
CA GLU A 3 3.10 -23.52 -11.17
C GLU A 3 2.74 -22.07 -11.50
N ARG A 4 1.99 -21.42 -10.61
CA ARG A 4 1.64 -20.01 -10.74
C ARG A 4 2.69 -19.17 -10.04
N PHE A 5 2.90 -17.95 -10.51
CA PHE A 5 3.91 -17.02 -9.96
C PHE A 5 5.34 -17.56 -10.06
N VAL A 6 5.69 -18.10 -11.23
CA VAL A 6 7.06 -18.56 -11.51
C VAL A 6 7.96 -17.35 -11.69
N TRP A 7 9.15 -17.37 -11.07
CA TRP A 7 10.14 -16.31 -11.22
C TRP A 7 10.65 -16.21 -12.67
N VAL A 8 10.70 -14.97 -13.18
CA VAL A 8 11.17 -14.63 -14.53
C VAL A 8 12.53 -13.94 -14.44
N PRO A 9 13.64 -14.63 -14.75
CA PRO A 9 14.96 -14.00 -14.79
C PRO A 9 15.20 -13.18 -16.05
N ASP A 10 14.38 -13.33 -17.08
CA ASP A 10 14.46 -12.59 -18.34
C ASP A 10 13.88 -11.18 -18.16
N LEU A 11 14.77 -10.19 -18.10
CA LEU A 11 14.41 -8.79 -17.92
C LEU A 11 13.90 -8.12 -19.20
N ASP A 12 14.08 -8.75 -20.37
CA ASP A 12 13.58 -8.23 -21.63
C ASP A 12 12.04 -8.13 -21.66
N ARG A 13 11.37 -8.95 -20.83
CA ARG A 13 9.92 -8.88 -20.63
C ARG A 13 9.44 -7.51 -20.18
N GLY A 14 10.25 -6.72 -19.47
CA GLY A 14 9.93 -5.38 -18.99
C GLY A 14 10.49 -4.23 -19.84
N GLN A 15 11.37 -4.48 -20.83
CA GLN A 15 12.08 -3.43 -21.56
C GLN A 15 11.18 -2.41 -22.25
N TRP A 16 10.01 -2.80 -22.68
CA TRP A 16 9.02 -1.91 -23.31
C TRP A 16 8.46 -0.83 -22.38
N LEU A 17 8.63 -0.96 -21.06
CA LEU A 17 8.26 0.05 -20.05
C LEU A 17 9.30 1.17 -19.90
N ARG A 18 10.56 0.99 -20.36
CA ARG A 18 11.64 1.96 -20.18
C ARG A 18 11.36 3.37 -20.74
N PRO A 19 10.56 3.56 -21.80
CA PRO A 19 10.22 4.92 -22.24
C PRO A 19 9.57 5.79 -21.15
N MET A 20 9.01 5.22 -20.09
CA MET A 20 8.46 5.95 -18.93
C MET A 20 9.55 6.73 -18.17
N GLU A 21 10.81 6.29 -18.23
CA GLU A 21 11.95 6.93 -17.54
C GLU A 21 12.25 8.34 -18.06
N ALA A 22 11.81 8.67 -19.27
CA ALA A 22 11.97 9.99 -19.87
C ALA A 22 10.91 10.99 -19.42
N GLU A 23 9.87 10.53 -18.73
CA GLU A 23 8.76 11.37 -18.29
C GLU A 23 9.07 12.05 -16.95
N PRO A 24 8.52 13.25 -16.70
CA PRO A 24 8.68 13.92 -15.41
C PRO A 24 8.19 13.05 -14.26
N TRP A 25 8.97 12.95 -13.18
CA TRP A 25 8.61 12.21 -11.99
C TRP A 25 7.23 12.61 -11.45
N ALA A 26 6.47 11.63 -10.95
CA ALA A 26 5.10 11.78 -10.46
C ALA A 26 4.08 12.29 -11.49
N SER A 27 4.43 12.30 -12.80
CA SER A 27 3.44 12.40 -13.86
C SER A 27 2.77 11.05 -14.08
N VAL A 28 1.57 11.04 -14.67
CA VAL A 28 0.87 9.80 -15.04
C VAL A 28 1.76 8.90 -15.91
N LEU A 29 2.50 9.50 -16.82
CA LEU A 29 3.30 8.78 -17.82
C LEU A 29 4.66 8.30 -17.31
N SER A 30 5.07 8.72 -16.12
CA SER A 30 6.21 8.11 -15.43
C SER A 30 5.84 6.81 -14.70
N ILE A 31 4.54 6.53 -14.55
CA ILE A 31 4.02 5.37 -13.80
C ILE A 31 3.39 4.34 -14.73
N VAL A 32 2.70 4.79 -15.79
CA VAL A 32 2.10 3.95 -16.83
C VAL A 32 2.49 4.47 -18.23
N PRO A 33 2.77 3.58 -19.20
CA PRO A 33 3.33 4.00 -20.48
C PRO A 33 2.33 4.76 -21.36
N ARG A 34 2.87 5.55 -22.30
CA ARG A 34 2.10 6.22 -23.36
C ARG A 34 1.47 5.22 -24.32
N GLY A 35 0.48 5.70 -25.08
CA GLY A 35 -0.09 5.00 -26.23
C GLY A 35 -1.41 4.32 -25.96
N TYR A 36 -1.89 4.31 -24.74
CA TYR A 36 -3.22 3.81 -24.42
C TYR A 36 -4.32 4.84 -24.70
N GLN A 37 -5.54 4.35 -24.96
CA GLN A 37 -6.69 5.19 -25.27
C GLN A 37 -7.19 6.00 -24.07
N ALA A 38 -7.06 5.42 -22.86
CA ALA A 38 -7.54 6.03 -21.64
C ALA A 38 -6.70 5.61 -20.43
N TYR A 39 -6.76 6.45 -19.39
CA TYR A 39 -6.06 6.27 -18.13
C TYR A 39 -7.04 6.48 -16.98
N ALA A 40 -6.82 5.79 -15.89
CA ALA A 40 -7.63 5.91 -14.68
C ALA A 40 -6.76 5.86 -13.43
N ARG A 41 -7.23 6.50 -12.37
CA ARG A 41 -6.70 6.38 -11.00
C ARG A 41 -7.69 5.63 -10.14
N LEU A 42 -7.25 4.51 -9.57
CA LEU A 42 -7.95 3.69 -8.60
C LEU A 42 -7.42 4.09 -7.23
N PHE A 43 -8.26 4.64 -6.40
CA PHE A 43 -7.91 5.11 -5.07
C PHE A 43 -7.89 3.96 -4.09
N HIS A 44 -6.85 3.89 -3.25
CA HIS A 44 -6.77 2.85 -2.22
C HIS A 44 -7.80 3.13 -1.12
N PRO A 45 -8.59 2.14 -0.72
CA PRO A 45 -9.59 2.35 0.31
C PRO A 45 -8.93 2.71 1.64
N VAL A 46 -9.64 3.51 2.43
CA VAL A 46 -9.25 3.86 3.79
C VAL A 46 -10.13 3.14 4.79
N SER A 47 -9.71 3.10 6.04
CA SER A 47 -10.57 2.70 7.14
C SER A 47 -11.02 3.92 7.93
N ARG A 48 -12.24 3.84 8.49
CA ARG A 48 -12.70 4.77 9.52
C ARG A 48 -13.21 4.00 10.72
N ASP A 49 -13.04 4.57 11.89
CA ASP A 49 -13.49 3.96 13.14
C ASP A 49 -14.15 4.98 14.08
N ARG A 50 -14.89 4.43 15.03
CA ARG A 50 -15.44 5.19 16.16
C ARG A 50 -15.74 4.26 17.33
N PRO A 51 -15.74 4.76 18.58
CA PRO A 51 -16.14 3.96 19.73
C PRO A 51 -17.58 3.47 19.61
N ARG A 52 -17.82 2.19 19.86
CA ARG A 52 -19.18 1.59 19.81
C ARG A 52 -20.12 2.21 20.83
N ALA A 53 -19.59 2.56 22.00
CA ALA A 53 -20.41 3.08 23.11
C ALA A 53 -20.93 4.49 22.85
N THR A 54 -20.08 5.41 22.37
CA THR A 54 -20.42 6.81 22.17
C THR A 54 -20.87 7.13 20.75
N LYS A 55 -20.54 6.25 19.79
CA LYS A 55 -20.78 6.43 18.35
C LYS A 55 -20.10 7.66 17.75
N THR A 56 -19.13 8.25 18.47
CA THR A 56 -18.39 9.43 18.04
C THR A 56 -17.04 9.53 18.75
N TRP A 57 -16.06 10.06 18.07
CA TRP A 57 -14.78 10.50 18.64
C TRP A 57 -14.80 11.96 19.12
N GLN A 58 -15.85 12.72 18.78
CA GLN A 58 -15.96 14.14 19.13
C GLN A 58 -15.86 14.33 20.66
N GLY A 59 -14.89 15.17 21.08
CA GLY A 59 -14.68 15.46 22.49
C GLY A 59 -14.09 14.34 23.35
N LEU A 60 -13.65 13.25 22.73
CA LEU A 60 -13.01 12.14 23.43
C LEU A 60 -11.49 12.19 23.28
N ASP A 61 -10.80 11.95 24.39
CA ASP A 61 -9.38 11.62 24.41
C ASP A 61 -9.23 10.08 24.42
N GLU A 62 -8.50 9.56 23.44
CA GLU A 62 -8.36 8.12 23.25
C GLU A 62 -7.75 7.41 24.46
N ALA A 63 -6.72 7.99 25.04
CA ALA A 63 -6.02 7.39 26.18
C ALA A 63 -6.92 7.29 27.40
N THR A 64 -7.73 8.31 27.65
CA THR A 64 -8.70 8.35 28.76
C THR A 64 -9.90 7.43 28.47
N HIS A 65 -10.41 7.42 27.24
CA HIS A 65 -11.59 6.64 26.87
C HIS A 65 -11.34 5.15 26.95
N PHE A 66 -10.14 4.67 26.61
CA PHE A 66 -9.77 3.25 26.66
C PHE A 66 -8.93 2.87 27.86
N ALA A 67 -8.84 3.74 28.88
CA ALA A 67 -8.17 3.39 30.13
C ALA A 67 -8.81 2.14 30.75
N GLY A 68 -8.00 1.06 30.87
CA GLY A 68 -8.48 -0.23 31.41
C GLY A 68 -9.25 -1.13 30.43
N VAL A 69 -9.44 -0.72 29.18
CA VAL A 69 -10.03 -1.58 28.14
C VAL A 69 -8.95 -2.53 27.61
N HIS A 70 -9.17 -3.85 27.75
CA HIS A 70 -8.21 -4.87 27.30
C HIS A 70 -8.25 -5.12 25.80
N ASP A 71 -9.43 -5.01 25.18
CA ASP A 71 -9.65 -5.22 23.75
C ASP A 71 -10.23 -3.94 23.11
N ILE A 72 -9.34 -3.11 22.62
CA ILE A 72 -9.71 -1.83 21.97
C ILE A 72 -10.37 -2.09 20.61
N GLU A 73 -9.95 -3.12 19.86
CA GLU A 73 -10.53 -3.44 18.57
C GLU A 73 -12.00 -3.82 18.70
N ALA A 74 -12.34 -4.66 19.70
CA ALA A 74 -13.74 -5.01 19.99
C ALA A 74 -14.58 -3.80 20.43
N ALA A 75 -13.96 -2.79 21.06
CA ALA A 75 -14.63 -1.57 21.48
C ALA A 75 -14.84 -0.55 20.36
N LEU A 76 -14.21 -0.75 19.19
CA LEU A 76 -14.36 0.09 18.01
C LEU A 76 -15.34 -0.51 17.00
N GLU A 77 -16.12 0.38 16.38
CA GLU A 77 -16.81 0.11 15.13
C GLU A 77 -15.91 0.57 14.00
N THR A 78 -15.36 -0.37 13.24
CA THR A 78 -14.45 -0.10 12.11
C THR A 78 -15.13 -0.50 10.80
N GLN A 79 -14.98 0.31 9.77
CA GLN A 79 -15.49 0.03 8.43
C GLN A 79 -14.61 0.65 7.35
N PRO A 80 -14.58 0.07 6.12
CA PRO A 80 -13.94 0.70 4.99
C PRO A 80 -14.67 2.00 4.61
N ALA A 81 -13.92 2.93 4.05
CA ALA A 81 -14.45 4.17 3.50
C ALA A 81 -13.76 4.53 2.19
N THR A 82 -14.45 5.29 1.34
CA THR A 82 -13.91 5.85 0.12
C THR A 82 -13.33 7.24 0.37
N TRP A 83 -12.50 7.72 -0.54
CA TRP A 83 -12.02 9.10 -0.52
C TRP A 83 -13.15 10.10 -0.70
N ALA A 84 -14.17 9.76 -1.51
CA ALA A 84 -15.36 10.60 -1.67
C ALA A 84 -16.14 10.73 -0.37
N GLN A 85 -16.24 9.66 0.43
CA GLN A 85 -16.85 9.74 1.76
C GLN A 85 -16.02 10.61 2.71
N ALA A 86 -14.69 10.45 2.70
CA ALA A 86 -13.81 11.32 3.47
C ALA A 86 -13.97 12.79 3.04
N ALA A 87 -13.91 13.07 1.74
CA ALA A 87 -14.10 14.42 1.22
C ALA A 87 -15.43 15.06 1.69
N ALA A 88 -16.53 14.30 1.61
CA ALA A 88 -17.83 14.76 2.08
C ALA A 88 -17.83 15.08 3.58
N SER A 89 -17.18 14.23 4.42
CA SER A 89 -17.12 14.42 5.87
C SER A 89 -16.25 15.62 6.29
N PHE A 90 -15.24 15.97 5.49
CA PHE A 90 -14.35 17.11 5.75
C PHE A 90 -14.72 18.38 4.97
N GLY A 91 -15.75 18.35 4.11
CA GLY A 91 -16.14 19.48 3.28
C GLY A 91 -15.10 19.87 2.25
N THR A 92 -14.42 18.88 1.67
CA THR A 92 -13.42 18.99 0.60
C THR A 92 -13.96 18.41 -0.71
N ILE A 93 -13.20 18.49 -1.80
CA ILE A 93 -13.68 18.13 -3.14
C ILE A 93 -12.91 16.89 -3.63
N MET A 94 -13.64 15.79 -3.88
CA MET A 94 -13.06 14.60 -4.54
C MET A 94 -12.89 14.84 -6.03
N HIS A 95 -11.67 14.59 -6.54
CA HIS A 95 -11.34 14.68 -7.95
C HIS A 95 -10.13 13.80 -8.31
N ALA A 96 -9.83 13.64 -9.60
CA ALA A 96 -8.82 12.69 -10.05
C ALA A 96 -7.38 12.96 -9.54
N GLN A 97 -7.05 14.22 -9.23
CA GLN A 97 -5.74 14.63 -8.69
C GLN A 97 -5.76 14.87 -7.18
N ALA A 98 -6.85 14.50 -6.48
CA ALA A 98 -6.95 14.70 -5.04
C ALA A 98 -5.80 14.00 -4.30
N GLN A 99 -5.33 14.64 -3.22
CA GLN A 99 -4.37 14.09 -2.28
C GLN A 99 -5.09 13.77 -0.98
N TYR A 100 -5.01 12.52 -0.51
CA TYR A 100 -5.81 12.08 0.64
C TYR A 100 -5.63 12.96 1.88
N ALA A 101 -4.38 13.28 2.22
CA ALA A 101 -4.12 14.15 3.37
C ALA A 101 -4.78 15.54 3.23
N ARG A 102 -4.88 16.10 2.01
CA ARG A 102 -5.62 17.35 1.77
C ARG A 102 -7.13 17.17 1.91
N LEU A 103 -7.67 16.03 1.43
CA LEU A 103 -9.09 15.72 1.60
C LEU A 103 -9.51 15.70 3.08
N VAL A 104 -8.68 15.10 3.93
CA VAL A 104 -8.95 15.01 5.38
C VAL A 104 -8.37 16.20 6.17
N ARG A 105 -7.90 17.26 5.50
CA ARG A 105 -7.33 18.47 6.10
C ARG A 105 -6.21 18.17 7.10
N ARG A 106 -5.36 17.21 6.75
CA ARG A 106 -4.22 16.81 7.55
C ARG A 106 -2.94 17.45 7.02
N ASP A 107 -2.13 17.98 7.91
CA ASP A 107 -0.79 18.46 7.57
C ASP A 107 0.10 17.27 7.19
N TYR A 108 1.01 17.50 6.25
CA TYR A 108 1.97 16.49 5.84
C TYR A 108 2.80 16.01 7.04
N GLY A 109 2.78 14.69 7.28
CA GLY A 109 3.50 14.08 8.41
C GLY A 109 2.84 14.19 9.79
N ALA A 110 1.59 14.69 9.86
CA ALA A 110 0.81 14.66 11.11
C ALA A 110 0.44 13.24 11.54
N ALA A 111 0.05 13.07 12.80
CA ALA A 111 -0.33 11.78 13.37
C ALA A 111 -1.56 11.17 12.67
N ASP A 112 -1.66 9.83 12.71
CA ASP A 112 -2.71 9.06 12.08
C ASP A 112 -4.10 9.37 12.65
N GLY A 113 -5.08 9.38 11.75
CA GLY A 113 -6.49 9.46 12.09
C GLY A 113 -6.98 10.88 12.40
N VAL A 114 -7.72 11.46 11.48
CA VAL A 114 -8.37 12.76 11.65
C VAL A 114 -9.85 12.55 11.94
N ILE A 115 -10.37 13.23 12.99
CA ILE A 115 -11.76 13.15 13.39
C ILE A 115 -12.56 14.13 12.55
N ALA A 116 -13.52 13.62 11.79
CA ALA A 116 -14.43 14.40 10.98
C ALA A 116 -15.63 14.93 11.80
N ALA A 117 -16.36 15.88 11.23
CA ALA A 117 -17.54 16.47 11.89
C ALA A 117 -18.67 15.46 12.17
N ASP A 118 -18.71 14.35 11.41
CA ASP A 118 -19.67 13.25 11.61
C ASP A 118 -19.28 12.30 12.78
N GLY A 119 -18.18 12.59 13.47
CA GLY A 119 -17.72 11.83 14.63
C GLY A 119 -16.89 10.58 14.31
N TRP A 120 -16.68 10.26 13.03
CA TRP A 120 -15.76 9.23 12.61
C TRP A 120 -14.32 9.73 12.60
N ARG A 121 -13.40 8.86 12.92
CA ARG A 121 -11.97 9.07 12.70
C ARG A 121 -11.57 8.32 11.43
N TYR A 122 -10.99 9.02 10.50
CA TYR A 122 -10.48 8.49 9.24
C TYR A 122 -9.00 8.15 9.38
N GLY A 123 -8.63 6.89 9.07
CA GLY A 123 -7.25 6.41 9.08
C GLY A 123 -6.50 6.79 7.82
N ASP A 124 -5.28 6.26 7.70
CA ASP A 124 -4.44 6.47 6.53
C ASP A 124 -4.77 5.53 5.37
N THR A 125 -4.35 5.92 4.18
CA THR A 125 -4.32 5.09 2.99
C THR A 125 -3.18 4.07 3.07
N SER A 126 -3.29 2.99 2.28
CA SER A 126 -2.18 2.05 2.07
C SER A 126 -1.31 2.56 0.92
N GLU A 127 -0.14 3.14 1.20
CA GLU A 127 0.81 3.54 0.17
C GLU A 127 1.52 2.32 -0.45
N GLY A 128 1.81 2.39 -1.74
CA GLY A 128 2.57 1.37 -2.48
C GLY A 128 1.86 0.04 -2.68
N ARG A 129 0.64 -0.11 -2.16
CA ARG A 129 -0.04 -1.40 -2.12
C ARG A 129 -1.55 -1.25 -2.26
N LEU A 130 -2.12 -1.86 -3.29
CA LEU A 130 -3.56 -2.04 -3.41
C LEU A 130 -3.99 -3.26 -2.58
N ASP A 131 -5.05 -3.13 -1.79
CA ASP A 131 -5.56 -4.24 -0.99
C ASP A 131 -6.05 -5.42 -1.85
N THR A 132 -6.08 -6.61 -1.25
CA THR A 132 -6.37 -7.85 -1.97
C THR A 132 -7.76 -7.90 -2.60
N THR A 133 -8.75 -7.28 -1.97
CA THR A 133 -10.13 -7.25 -2.45
C THR A 133 -10.26 -6.31 -3.65
N SER A 134 -9.71 -5.11 -3.54
CA SER A 134 -9.71 -4.12 -4.63
C SER A 134 -8.89 -4.62 -5.82
N LEU A 135 -7.72 -5.24 -5.58
CA LEU A 135 -6.93 -5.85 -6.65
C LEU A 135 -7.73 -6.97 -7.34
N ALA A 136 -8.40 -7.84 -6.60
CA ALA A 136 -9.18 -8.92 -7.19
C ALA A 136 -10.35 -8.40 -8.04
N ALA A 137 -11.05 -7.39 -7.57
CA ALA A 137 -12.11 -6.75 -8.33
C ALA A 137 -11.58 -6.09 -9.63
N ALA A 138 -10.47 -5.35 -9.53
CA ALA A 138 -9.82 -4.76 -10.70
C ALA A 138 -9.31 -5.83 -11.68
N ALA A 139 -8.63 -6.87 -11.19
CA ALA A 139 -8.09 -7.97 -12.00
C ALA A 139 -9.19 -8.74 -12.74
N ALA A 140 -10.35 -8.94 -12.13
CA ALA A 140 -11.50 -9.54 -12.78
C ALA A 140 -12.02 -8.71 -13.97
N VAL A 141 -11.94 -7.38 -13.89
CA VAL A 141 -12.21 -6.49 -15.04
C VAL A 141 -11.10 -6.58 -16.07
N LEU A 142 -9.85 -6.44 -15.66
CA LEU A 142 -8.67 -6.49 -16.52
C LEU A 142 -8.60 -7.77 -17.36
N ALA A 143 -8.98 -8.92 -16.78
CA ALA A 143 -8.99 -10.21 -17.45
C ALA A 143 -9.92 -10.24 -18.68
N ARG A 144 -10.99 -9.42 -18.69
CA ARG A 144 -11.92 -9.33 -19.83
C ARG A 144 -11.43 -8.43 -20.97
N HIS A 145 -10.39 -7.63 -20.70
CA HIS A 145 -9.84 -6.64 -21.62
C HIS A 145 -8.46 -7.02 -22.16
N THR A 146 -8.15 -8.31 -22.23
CA THR A 146 -6.92 -8.86 -22.83
C THR A 146 -7.22 -10.20 -23.50
N ASN A 147 -6.42 -10.57 -24.50
CA ASN A 147 -6.45 -11.90 -25.09
C ASN A 147 -5.61 -12.91 -24.31
N THR A 148 -4.81 -12.44 -23.34
CA THR A 148 -3.91 -13.28 -22.55
C THR A 148 -4.18 -13.16 -21.03
N PRO A 149 -5.43 -13.44 -20.56
CA PRO A 149 -5.81 -13.21 -19.17
C PRO A 149 -5.09 -14.12 -18.16
N HIS A 150 -4.46 -15.20 -18.64
CA HIS A 150 -3.69 -16.16 -17.85
C HIS A 150 -2.17 -16.00 -18.00
N ALA A 151 -1.72 -15.07 -18.84
CA ALA A 151 -0.31 -14.88 -19.15
C ALA A 151 0.05 -13.39 -19.14
N GLY A 152 1.18 -13.09 -18.55
CA GLY A 152 1.68 -11.73 -18.33
C GLY A 152 2.78 -11.72 -17.30
N VAL A 153 3.07 -10.56 -16.74
CA VAL A 153 4.12 -10.35 -15.76
C VAL A 153 3.63 -9.49 -14.60
N ALA A 154 3.93 -9.96 -13.38
CA ALA A 154 3.83 -9.18 -12.16
C ALA A 154 5.24 -8.78 -11.71
N ALA A 155 5.49 -7.48 -11.60
CA ALA A 155 6.72 -6.90 -11.08
C ALA A 155 6.53 -6.51 -9.61
N ILE A 156 7.32 -7.13 -8.73
CA ILE A 156 7.25 -6.92 -7.28
C ILE A 156 8.46 -6.11 -6.84
N TRP A 157 8.22 -4.99 -6.18
CA TRP A 157 9.31 -4.15 -5.68
C TRP A 157 10.14 -4.91 -4.61
N GLU A 158 11.46 -4.96 -4.80
CA GLU A 158 12.34 -5.71 -3.91
C GLU A 158 12.48 -5.12 -2.51
N GLY A 159 12.14 -3.83 -2.34
CA GLY A 159 12.26 -3.10 -1.08
C GLY A 159 11.25 -3.49 -0.01
N TRP A 160 10.29 -4.37 -0.29
CA TRP A 160 9.40 -4.90 0.75
C TRP A 160 10.22 -5.64 1.81
N GLY A 161 10.04 -5.23 3.08
CA GLY A 161 10.78 -5.80 4.22
C GLY A 161 10.58 -7.31 4.33
N GLY A 162 11.67 -8.06 4.52
CA GLY A 162 11.63 -9.51 4.61
C GLY A 162 11.57 -10.26 3.29
N LEU A 163 11.51 -9.58 2.15
CA LEU A 163 11.34 -10.21 0.84
C LEU A 163 12.61 -10.93 0.38
N VAL A 164 13.71 -10.21 0.18
CA VAL A 164 14.98 -10.76 -0.34
C VAL A 164 15.96 -11.18 0.75
N SER A 165 15.83 -10.59 1.94
CA SER A 165 16.61 -10.93 3.13
C SER A 165 15.79 -10.73 4.38
N SER A 166 16.24 -11.25 5.51
CA SER A 166 15.59 -11.01 6.82
C SER A 166 15.73 -9.57 7.32
N ALA A 167 16.37 -8.69 6.57
CA ALA A 167 16.38 -7.26 6.85
C ALA A 167 14.96 -6.69 6.76
N GLY A 168 14.53 -5.94 7.78
CA GLY A 168 13.20 -5.34 7.81
C GLY A 168 12.07 -6.30 8.17
N ALA A 169 12.32 -7.61 8.29
CA ALA A 169 11.37 -8.56 8.86
C ALA A 169 11.37 -8.43 10.37
N THR A 170 10.31 -7.85 10.95
CA THR A 170 10.09 -7.89 12.39
C THR A 170 9.06 -8.98 12.68
N ARG A 171 9.52 -10.15 13.05
CA ARG A 171 8.66 -11.22 13.51
C ARG A 171 8.32 -10.95 14.97
N PHE A 172 7.09 -10.57 15.27
CA PHE A 172 6.58 -10.55 16.63
C PHE A 172 6.11 -11.96 16.99
N VAL A 173 6.87 -12.64 17.82
CA VAL A 173 6.36 -13.80 18.55
C VAL A 173 5.60 -13.25 19.75
N LEU A 174 4.27 -13.27 19.69
CA LEU A 174 3.43 -13.05 20.85
C LEU A 174 3.53 -14.32 21.71
N GLU A 175 4.53 -14.38 22.60
CA GLU A 175 4.49 -15.34 23.68
C GLU A 175 3.41 -14.91 24.67
N PRO A 176 2.50 -15.83 25.09
CA PRO A 176 1.57 -15.53 26.17
C PRO A 176 2.42 -15.23 27.43
N ILE A 177 2.33 -14.02 27.94
CA ILE A 177 2.97 -13.68 29.22
C ILE A 177 2.12 -14.27 30.33
N ASP A 178 2.37 -15.53 30.70
CA ASP A 178 1.70 -16.21 31.78
C ASP A 178 2.10 -15.71 33.18
N ARG A 179 3.04 -14.77 33.28
CA ARG A 179 3.41 -14.16 34.56
C ARG A 179 3.88 -12.73 34.39
N TRP A 180 3.06 -11.81 34.87
CA TRP A 180 3.51 -10.47 35.22
C TRP A 180 4.35 -10.56 36.50
N PRO A 181 5.58 -10.05 36.57
CA PRO A 181 6.31 -10.01 37.83
C PRO A 181 5.61 -9.01 38.75
N THR A 182 5.09 -9.53 39.88
CA THR A 182 4.63 -8.69 40.98
C THR A 182 5.81 -8.00 41.62
N SER A 183 5.76 -6.67 41.60
CA SER A 183 6.48 -5.66 42.36
C SER A 183 7.63 -6.08 43.29
N GLY A 184 8.83 -5.64 42.92
CA GLY A 184 9.85 -5.25 43.86
C GLY A 184 10.14 -3.80 43.63
N ALA A 185 9.91 -2.95 44.61
CA ALA A 185 10.23 -1.55 44.58
C ALA A 185 11.75 -1.35 44.53
N ASP A 186 12.25 -0.62 43.55
CA ASP A 186 13.47 0.19 43.72
C ASP A 186 13.25 1.52 43.02
N GLU A 187 13.38 2.54 43.82
CA GLU A 187 13.34 3.94 43.47
C GLU A 187 14.54 4.29 42.61
N ASP A 188 14.28 5.21 41.69
CA ASP A 188 15.24 6.04 40.93
C ASP A 188 15.54 5.54 39.52
N THR A 189 14.65 5.95 38.61
CA THR A 189 15.05 6.39 37.26
C THR A 189 13.83 6.99 36.52
N GLY A 190 14.08 8.06 35.80
CA GLY A 190 13.15 8.99 35.17
C GLY A 190 12.00 8.35 34.38
N ARG A 191 10.83 8.91 34.56
CA ARG A 191 9.57 8.56 33.90
C ARG A 191 9.72 8.53 32.38
N VAL A 192 9.87 7.34 31.84
CA VAL A 192 9.49 7.06 30.44
C VAL A 192 8.09 6.46 30.49
N THR A 193 7.09 7.25 30.13
CA THR A 193 5.72 6.76 29.97
C THR A 193 5.71 5.71 28.86
N ALA A 194 5.33 4.49 29.19
CA ALA A 194 5.19 3.40 28.21
C ALA A 194 4.14 3.80 27.16
N PRO A 195 4.42 3.62 25.86
CA PRO A 195 3.45 3.92 24.82
C PRO A 195 2.19 3.03 24.95
N SER A 196 1.02 3.59 24.64
CA SER A 196 -0.25 2.88 24.67
C SER A 196 -0.21 1.64 23.75
N LEU A 197 -1.06 0.63 24.01
CA LEU A 197 -1.14 -0.59 23.20
C LEU A 197 -1.38 -0.26 21.71
N ARG A 198 -2.14 0.78 21.43
CA ARG A 198 -2.42 1.28 20.08
C ARG A 198 -1.23 2.00 19.45
N GLN A 199 -0.49 2.80 20.21
CA GLN A 199 0.80 3.32 19.76
C GLN A 199 1.79 2.18 19.47
N ARG A 200 1.65 1.03 20.10
CA ARG A 200 2.44 -0.19 19.81
C ARG A 200 1.92 -0.90 18.56
N VAL A 201 0.61 -1.02 18.36
CA VAL A 201 0.00 -1.66 17.19
C VAL A 201 0.10 -0.74 15.97
N THR A 202 -0.27 0.52 16.06
CA THR A 202 -0.07 1.50 14.97
C THR A 202 1.40 1.82 14.75
N ALA A 203 2.23 1.87 15.80
CA ALA A 203 3.69 1.98 15.63
C ALA A 203 4.28 0.72 15.02
N THR A 204 3.68 -0.45 15.23
CA THR A 204 4.10 -1.71 14.60
C THR A 204 3.68 -1.75 13.14
N LEU A 205 2.47 -1.30 12.83
CA LEU A 205 1.95 -1.16 11.46
C LEU A 205 2.69 -0.07 10.70
N ARG A 206 2.93 1.08 11.34
CA ARG A 206 3.71 2.20 10.83
C ARG A 206 5.21 1.91 10.80
N GLN A 207 5.75 1.13 11.75
CA GLN A 207 7.16 0.73 11.75
C GLN A 207 7.49 -0.31 10.68
N GLY A 208 6.54 -1.17 10.28
CA GLY A 208 6.68 -1.99 9.07
C GLY A 208 6.84 -1.10 7.84
N PHE A 209 6.08 -0.03 7.75
CA PHE A 209 6.07 0.91 6.64
C PHE A 209 7.16 1.98 6.74
N LEU A 210 7.31 2.66 7.89
CA LEU A 210 8.37 3.66 8.13
C LEU A 210 9.77 3.02 8.20
N ARG A 211 9.91 1.73 8.52
CA ARG A 211 11.21 1.06 8.45
C ARG A 211 11.64 0.78 7.03
N ALA A 212 10.73 0.61 6.08
CA ALA A 212 11.12 0.65 4.66
C ALA A 212 11.66 2.04 4.28
N GLN A 213 11.11 3.14 4.81
CA GLN A 213 11.61 4.51 4.60
C GLN A 213 12.77 4.90 5.55
N THR A 214 12.76 4.46 6.81
CA THR A 214 13.77 4.86 7.81
C THR A 214 15.08 4.08 7.68
N VAL A 215 15.09 2.93 7.03
CA VAL A 215 16.34 2.23 6.66
C VAL A 215 17.19 3.06 5.69
N LEU A 216 16.58 3.99 4.94
CA LEU A 216 17.31 4.96 4.11
C LEU A 216 17.89 6.14 4.90
N GLN A 217 17.46 6.43 6.14
CA GLN A 217 17.89 7.61 6.89
C GLN A 217 18.59 7.34 8.22
N ALA A 218 18.43 6.16 8.84
CA ALA A 218 19.13 5.83 10.07
C ALA A 218 20.38 4.98 9.78
N ARG A 219 21.55 5.63 9.71
CA ARG A 219 22.83 4.95 9.86
C ARG A 219 23.08 4.68 11.35
N PRO A 220 22.90 3.46 11.87
CA PRO A 220 23.43 3.11 13.18
C PRO A 220 24.95 2.99 13.03
N ARG A 221 25.69 3.67 13.90
CA ARG A 221 27.14 3.43 14.06
C ARG A 221 27.34 2.12 14.83
N GLY A 222 27.42 1.02 14.12
CA GLY A 222 27.76 -0.29 14.60
C GLY A 222 27.79 -1.22 13.39
N ALA A 223 28.74 -2.14 13.29
CA ALA A 223 28.82 -3.10 12.21
C ALA A 223 27.59 -4.02 12.22
N HIS A 224 26.48 -3.55 11.63
CA HIS A 224 25.32 -4.39 11.39
C HIS A 224 25.63 -5.25 10.18
N HIS A 225 25.77 -6.53 10.38
CA HIS A 225 25.71 -7.50 9.30
C HIS A 225 24.32 -7.33 8.63
N ASN A 226 24.30 -6.77 7.42
CA ASN A 226 23.11 -6.87 6.59
C ASN A 226 22.88 -8.37 6.35
N PRO A 227 21.69 -8.90 6.68
CA PRO A 227 21.40 -10.31 6.42
C PRO A 227 21.62 -10.64 4.95
N ALA A 228 22.21 -11.78 4.68
CA ALA A 228 22.52 -12.21 3.31
C ALA A 228 21.23 -12.36 2.49
N PRO A 229 21.27 -12.11 1.16
CA PRO A 229 20.16 -12.46 0.27
C PRO A 229 19.78 -13.94 0.41
N GLY A 230 18.47 -14.24 0.32
CA GLY A 230 17.93 -15.60 0.51
C GLY A 230 17.65 -15.98 1.96
N THR A 231 17.85 -15.06 2.91
CA THR A 231 17.40 -15.22 4.30
C THR A 231 15.98 -14.68 4.52
N GLY A 232 15.39 -14.08 3.49
CA GLY A 232 13.98 -13.61 3.46
C GLY A 232 13.01 -14.70 2.99
N MET A 233 11.85 -14.26 2.48
CA MET A 233 10.81 -15.15 1.96
C MET A 233 11.23 -15.83 0.65
N LEU A 234 11.93 -15.10 -0.23
CA LEU A 234 12.36 -15.63 -1.52
C LEU A 234 13.59 -16.51 -1.39
N SER A 235 13.65 -17.56 -2.20
CA SER A 235 14.83 -18.43 -2.27
C SER A 235 16.10 -17.64 -2.61
N GLN A 236 17.27 -18.18 -2.23
CA GLN A 236 18.55 -17.55 -2.54
C GLN A 236 18.73 -17.27 -4.04
N GLN A 237 18.28 -18.19 -4.89
CA GLN A 237 18.34 -18.03 -6.35
C GLN A 237 17.60 -16.78 -6.82
N ILE A 238 16.38 -16.55 -6.33
CA ILE A 238 15.56 -15.38 -6.67
C ILE A 238 16.13 -14.13 -6.00
N ALA A 239 16.52 -14.23 -4.74
CA ALA A 239 17.04 -13.09 -3.98
C ALA A 239 18.35 -12.53 -4.51
N THR A 240 19.18 -13.35 -5.18
CA THR A 240 20.44 -12.93 -5.83
C THR A 240 20.32 -12.79 -7.35
N GLY A 241 19.18 -13.09 -7.92
CA GLY A 241 18.92 -13.02 -9.36
C GLY A 241 18.85 -11.59 -9.90
N PRO A 242 18.68 -11.44 -11.22
CA PRO A 242 18.59 -10.14 -11.87
C PRO A 242 17.35 -9.33 -11.40
N ARG A 243 17.46 -8.01 -11.51
CA ARG A 243 16.40 -7.04 -11.20
C ARG A 243 16.04 -6.23 -12.43
N PHE A 244 14.75 -6.07 -12.65
CA PHE A 244 14.25 -5.09 -13.59
C PHE A 244 14.23 -3.72 -12.89
N GLU A 245 14.96 -2.76 -13.44
CA GLU A 245 15.11 -1.42 -12.87
C GLU A 245 14.34 -0.42 -13.72
N LEU A 246 13.62 0.49 -13.08
CA LEU A 246 13.01 1.67 -13.69
C LEU A 246 13.46 2.92 -12.92
N HIS A 247 13.56 4.04 -13.65
CA HIS A 247 13.95 5.34 -13.10
C HIS A 247 15.34 5.39 -12.47
N GLY A 248 16.28 4.57 -12.95
CA GLY A 248 17.69 4.60 -12.57
C GLY A 248 17.90 4.40 -11.06
N ASP A 249 18.72 5.25 -10.43
CA ASP A 249 19.16 5.09 -9.03
C ASP A 249 18.06 5.42 -7.97
N THR A 250 16.79 5.45 -8.35
CA THR A 250 15.69 5.77 -7.43
C THR A 250 15.28 4.60 -6.52
N GLY A 251 15.93 3.43 -6.66
CA GLY A 251 15.60 2.23 -5.88
C GLY A 251 14.33 1.50 -6.35
N ARG A 252 13.90 1.74 -7.60
CA ARG A 252 12.76 1.04 -8.23
C ARG A 252 13.25 -0.23 -8.90
N HIS A 253 13.70 -1.19 -8.09
CA HIS A 253 14.16 -2.51 -8.52
C HIS A 253 13.04 -3.53 -8.30
N TYR A 254 12.72 -4.30 -9.33
CA TYR A 254 11.61 -5.23 -9.32
C TYR A 254 12.06 -6.65 -9.62
N ILE A 255 11.44 -7.61 -8.94
CA ILE A 255 11.54 -9.04 -9.23
C ILE A 255 10.33 -9.40 -10.08
N LEU A 256 10.55 -10.02 -11.23
CA LEU A 256 9.50 -10.38 -12.17
C LEU A 256 8.99 -11.81 -11.91
N PHE A 257 7.67 -11.97 -11.99
CA PHE A 257 6.99 -13.26 -11.90
C PHE A 257 5.99 -13.42 -13.03
N GLU A 258 5.87 -14.63 -13.57
CA GLU A 258 4.78 -14.95 -14.50
C GLU A 258 3.43 -14.89 -13.77
N ALA A 259 2.55 -14.04 -14.26
CA ALA A 259 1.21 -13.90 -13.73
C ALA A 259 0.27 -13.20 -14.72
N GLY A 260 -0.93 -13.72 -14.90
CA GLY A 260 -2.00 -13.05 -15.63
C GLY A 260 -3.02 -12.39 -14.70
N ALA A 261 -3.93 -11.61 -15.26
CA ALA A 261 -5.01 -10.97 -14.49
C ALA A 261 -5.84 -12.00 -13.69
N ASN A 262 -6.11 -13.18 -14.27
CA ASN A 262 -6.88 -14.22 -13.59
C ASN A 262 -6.19 -14.80 -12.34
N ASP A 263 -4.87 -14.63 -12.19
CA ASP A 263 -4.18 -15.09 -11.00
C ASP A 263 -4.49 -14.22 -9.79
N PHE A 264 -4.84 -12.96 -10.02
CA PHE A 264 -5.20 -11.96 -9.01
C PHE A 264 -6.71 -11.77 -8.85
N ALA A 265 -7.55 -12.26 -9.77
CA ALA A 265 -9.01 -12.09 -9.72
C ALA A 265 -9.69 -12.82 -8.55
N ASP A 266 -8.95 -13.66 -7.83
CA ASP A 266 -9.38 -14.33 -6.61
C ASP A 266 -8.70 -13.68 -5.40
N PRO A 267 -9.43 -13.14 -4.41
CA PRO A 267 -8.84 -12.45 -3.26
C PRO A 267 -7.95 -13.35 -2.38
N ILE A 268 -7.97 -14.67 -2.58
CA ILE A 268 -7.05 -15.59 -1.88
C ILE A 268 -5.70 -15.76 -2.61
N TRP A 269 -5.41 -15.01 -3.67
CA TRP A 269 -4.12 -15.05 -4.38
C TRP A 269 -2.90 -14.95 -3.44
N PRO A 270 -2.94 -14.21 -2.30
CA PRO A 270 -1.79 -14.10 -1.42
C PRO A 270 -1.27 -15.45 -0.91
N ALA A 271 -2.16 -16.41 -0.69
CA ALA A 271 -1.77 -17.75 -0.21
C ALA A 271 -0.94 -18.55 -1.25
N ARG A 272 -0.85 -18.07 -2.50
CA ARG A 272 -0.11 -18.73 -3.58
C ARG A 272 1.14 -17.95 -4.02
N ALA A 273 1.24 -16.70 -3.61
CA ALA A 273 2.32 -15.81 -4.04
C ALA A 273 3.59 -16.04 -3.20
N PRO A 274 4.76 -16.32 -3.82
CA PRO A 274 5.97 -16.64 -3.09
C PRO A 274 6.60 -15.44 -2.35
N TRP A 275 6.09 -14.25 -2.58
CA TRP A 275 6.53 -13.01 -1.93
C TRP A 275 5.61 -12.56 -0.78
N VAL A 276 4.67 -13.41 -0.35
CA VAL A 276 3.71 -13.09 0.71
C VAL A 276 3.91 -14.02 1.90
N ASP A 277 4.19 -13.45 3.06
CA ASP A 277 4.25 -14.15 4.35
C ASP A 277 2.88 -14.06 5.07
N GLU A 278 2.34 -12.86 5.16
CA GLU A 278 1.08 -12.57 5.85
C GLU A 278 0.02 -12.07 4.83
N PRO A 279 -1.04 -12.86 4.56
CA PRO A 279 -2.05 -12.52 3.55
C PRO A 279 -2.73 -11.16 3.74
N VAL A 280 -2.92 -10.71 5.00
CA VAL A 280 -3.52 -9.41 5.30
C VAL A 280 -2.61 -8.24 4.88
N TRP A 281 -1.29 -8.50 4.83
CA TRP A 281 -0.27 -7.52 4.45
C TRP A 281 0.38 -7.82 3.10
N ALA A 282 -0.27 -8.59 2.26
CA ALA A 282 0.27 -9.00 0.98
C ALA A 282 0.65 -7.79 0.12
N PRO A 283 1.92 -7.65 -0.29
CA PRO A 283 2.30 -6.67 -1.30
C PRO A 283 1.60 -6.99 -2.63
N SER A 284 0.78 -6.07 -3.14
CA SER A 284 0.28 -6.18 -4.51
C SER A 284 1.42 -6.02 -5.51
N PRO A 285 1.30 -6.49 -6.75
CA PRO A 285 2.25 -6.14 -7.79
C PRO A 285 2.39 -4.61 -7.90
N SER A 286 3.65 -4.14 -7.93
CA SER A 286 3.91 -2.73 -8.24
C SER A 286 3.58 -2.41 -9.69
N ILE A 287 3.84 -3.37 -10.61
CA ILE A 287 3.40 -3.25 -12.01
C ILE A 287 2.86 -4.62 -12.45
N LEU A 288 1.74 -4.62 -13.15
CA LEU A 288 1.12 -5.82 -13.73
C LEU A 288 0.70 -5.53 -15.17
N TRP A 289 1.06 -6.43 -16.09
CA TRP A 289 0.65 -6.34 -17.50
C TRP A 289 0.46 -7.72 -18.13
N PRO A 290 -0.48 -7.87 -19.09
CA PRO A 290 -0.65 -9.10 -19.87
C PRO A 290 0.38 -9.19 -21.00
N ASP A 291 0.60 -10.38 -21.54
CA ASP A 291 1.56 -10.62 -22.63
C ASP A 291 1.22 -9.86 -23.92
N ASP A 292 -0.06 -9.57 -24.18
CA ASP A 292 -0.49 -8.77 -25.33
C ASP A 292 -0.41 -7.26 -25.09
N HIS A 293 0.06 -6.81 -23.92
CA HIS A 293 0.17 -5.41 -23.49
C HIS A 293 -1.13 -4.62 -23.65
N ALA A 294 -2.29 -5.26 -23.58
CA ALA A 294 -3.59 -4.62 -23.76
C ALA A 294 -3.88 -3.55 -22.69
N TRP A 295 -3.26 -3.67 -21.53
CA TRP A 295 -3.34 -2.72 -20.42
C TRP A 295 -2.11 -2.82 -19.50
N VAL A 296 -1.94 -1.82 -18.64
CA VAL A 296 -0.99 -1.81 -17.51
C VAL A 296 -1.73 -1.35 -16.26
N LEU A 297 -1.50 -2.04 -15.16
CA LEU A 297 -1.85 -1.61 -13.81
C LEU A 297 -0.54 -1.33 -13.08
N ALA A 298 -0.39 -0.15 -12.47
CA ALA A 298 0.83 0.21 -11.75
C ALA A 298 0.52 0.97 -10.46
N THR A 299 1.14 0.52 -9.36
CA THR A 299 1.11 1.15 -8.04
C THR A 299 2.53 1.63 -7.72
N GLU A 300 2.76 2.93 -7.75
CA GLU A 300 4.02 3.51 -7.30
C GLU A 300 4.14 3.33 -5.78
N ILE A 301 5.33 2.97 -5.30
CA ILE A 301 5.53 2.58 -3.89
C ILE A 301 5.28 3.70 -2.88
N ASP A 302 5.36 4.95 -3.31
CA ASP A 302 5.09 6.13 -2.49
C ASP A 302 3.66 6.69 -2.73
N PHE A 303 2.81 5.99 -3.51
CA PHE A 303 1.47 6.46 -3.83
C PHE A 303 0.40 5.65 -3.10
N ASP A 304 -0.66 6.33 -2.76
CA ASP A 304 -1.90 5.81 -2.15
C ASP A 304 -2.99 5.50 -3.18
N SER A 305 -2.57 5.29 -4.41
CA SER A 305 -3.45 4.99 -5.54
C SER A 305 -2.71 4.18 -6.60
N THR A 306 -3.48 3.45 -7.39
CA THR A 306 -3.01 2.62 -8.50
C THR A 306 -3.46 3.23 -9.81
N LEU A 307 -2.58 3.32 -10.79
CA LEU A 307 -2.94 3.78 -12.14
C LEU A 307 -3.23 2.59 -13.04
N VAL A 308 -4.19 2.77 -13.93
CA VAL A 308 -4.50 1.82 -15.00
C VAL A 308 -4.50 2.55 -16.34
N ALA A 309 -3.77 1.99 -17.31
CA ALA A 309 -3.77 2.43 -18.70
C ALA A 309 -4.35 1.32 -19.58
N GLY A 310 -5.23 1.65 -20.54
CA GLY A 310 -5.84 0.67 -21.41
C GLY A 310 -6.82 1.27 -22.40
N THR A 311 -7.81 0.49 -22.82
CA THR A 311 -8.87 0.98 -23.71
C THR A 311 -9.87 1.86 -22.95
N THR A 312 -10.58 2.73 -23.69
CA THR A 312 -11.68 3.51 -23.10
C THR A 312 -12.76 2.61 -22.49
N ALA A 313 -13.02 1.44 -23.09
CA ALA A 313 -13.99 0.47 -22.58
C ALA A 313 -13.56 -0.11 -21.23
N LEU A 314 -12.27 -0.44 -21.07
CA LEU A 314 -11.70 -0.89 -19.81
C LEU A 314 -11.89 0.16 -18.70
N VAL A 315 -11.47 1.40 -18.96
CA VAL A 315 -11.60 2.49 -17.96
C VAL A 315 -13.06 2.73 -17.58
N HIS A 316 -13.97 2.71 -18.55
CA HIS A 316 -15.40 2.82 -18.31
C HIS A 316 -15.96 1.70 -17.42
N GLU A 317 -15.46 0.48 -17.59
CA GLU A 317 -15.90 -0.66 -16.78
C GLU A 317 -15.36 -0.55 -15.36
N LEU A 318 -14.07 -0.20 -15.18
CA LEU A 318 -13.47 0.03 -13.87
C LEU A 318 -14.22 1.09 -13.05
N VAL A 319 -14.55 2.24 -13.68
CA VAL A 319 -15.30 3.33 -13.03
C VAL A 319 -16.66 2.88 -12.52
N ARG A 320 -17.28 1.88 -13.15
CA ARG A 320 -18.60 1.35 -12.77
C ARG A 320 -18.55 0.10 -11.89
N THR A 321 -17.35 -0.40 -11.61
CA THR A 321 -17.20 -1.62 -10.83
C THR A 321 -17.51 -1.35 -9.35
N PRO A 322 -18.55 -2.00 -8.77
CA PRO A 322 -18.86 -1.84 -7.37
C PRO A 322 -17.68 -2.22 -6.47
N GLY A 323 -17.46 -1.44 -5.43
CA GLY A 323 -16.36 -1.66 -4.47
C GLY A 323 -15.03 -1.06 -4.88
N LEU A 324 -14.92 -0.50 -6.09
CA LEU A 324 -13.76 0.28 -6.53
C LEU A 324 -14.11 1.77 -6.56
N GLU A 325 -13.19 2.61 -6.13
CA GLU A 325 -13.26 4.06 -6.32
C GLU A 325 -12.27 4.44 -7.42
N VAL A 326 -12.77 4.73 -8.61
CA VAL A 326 -11.97 4.96 -9.81
C VAL A 326 -12.43 6.24 -10.51
N LEU A 327 -11.48 7.09 -10.87
CA LEU A 327 -11.73 8.26 -11.70
C LEU A 327 -10.87 8.22 -12.97
N PRO A 328 -11.42 8.62 -14.13
CA PRO A 328 -10.63 8.84 -15.33
C PRO A 328 -9.56 9.90 -15.08
N LEU A 329 -8.37 9.69 -15.66
CA LEU A 329 -7.21 10.53 -15.47
C LEU A 329 -6.68 11.03 -16.82
N ARG A 330 -6.29 12.29 -16.85
CA ARG A 330 -5.61 12.87 -18.03
C ARG A 330 -4.12 12.53 -17.97
N THR A 331 -3.49 12.39 -19.11
CA THR A 331 -2.05 12.10 -19.21
C THR A 331 -1.15 13.23 -18.71
N ASP A 332 -1.66 14.47 -18.71
CA ASP A 332 -1.00 15.66 -18.21
C ASP A 332 -1.32 15.98 -16.73
N ALA A 333 -2.00 15.08 -16.04
CA ALA A 333 -2.33 15.27 -14.64
C ALA A 333 -1.06 15.22 -13.75
N ASP A 334 -0.97 16.17 -12.85
CA ASP A 334 0.05 16.23 -11.81
C ASP A 334 -0.43 15.43 -10.60
N LEU A 335 0.31 14.39 -10.23
CA LEU A 335 0.00 13.52 -9.08
C LEU A 335 0.86 13.86 -7.85
N THR A 336 1.68 14.91 -7.94
CA THR A 336 2.39 15.43 -6.77
C THR A 336 1.42 16.07 -5.77
N TRP A 337 1.94 16.38 -4.60
CA TRP A 337 1.20 17.14 -3.58
C TRP A 337 0.57 18.42 -4.14
N ASP A 338 1.26 19.12 -5.04
CA ASP A 338 0.79 20.39 -5.62
C ASP A 338 -0.28 20.23 -6.71
N GLY A 339 -0.47 19.02 -7.24
CA GLY A 339 -1.50 18.71 -8.22
C GLY A 339 -2.93 18.87 -7.69
N ASP A 340 -3.15 18.67 -6.38
CA ASP A 340 -4.45 18.95 -5.73
C ASP A 340 -4.66 20.45 -5.50
N ALA A 341 -5.03 21.16 -6.55
CA ALA A 341 -5.26 22.60 -6.50
C ALA A 341 -6.59 22.97 -5.82
N LEU A 342 -7.57 22.04 -5.75
CA LEU A 342 -8.93 22.32 -5.26
C LEU A 342 -9.01 22.27 -3.72
N ASN A 343 -8.12 21.51 -3.07
CA ASN A 343 -8.14 21.30 -1.62
C ASN A 343 -6.96 21.98 -0.90
N ARG A 344 -6.33 22.97 -1.54
CA ARG A 344 -5.28 23.77 -0.88
C ARG A 344 -5.86 24.52 0.32
N SER A 345 -5.18 24.46 1.46
CA SER A 345 -5.47 25.35 2.58
C SER A 345 -5.22 26.79 2.15
N ALA A 346 -6.13 27.68 2.49
CA ALA A 346 -6.03 29.11 2.21
C ALA A 346 -4.90 29.74 3.03
#